data_1d72058156e829bbd5601db2db742c8b
#
_entry.id   1d72058156e829bbd5601db2db742c8b
#
_cell.length_a   1.000
_cell.length_b   1.000
_cell.length_c   1.000
_cell.angle_alpha   90.00
_cell.angle_beta   90.00
_cell.angle_gamma   90.00
#
_symmetry.space_group_name_H-M   'P 1'
#
loop_
_entity.id
_entity.type
_entity.pdbx_description
1 polymer ?
#
loop_
_entity_poly.entity_id
_entity_poly.type
_entity_poly.pdbx_seq_one_letter_code
_entity_poly.pdbx_strand_id
1 'polypeptide(L)'
;HLSLDKSGYGKPIITIAKKYACVCQICGKEEDILSSNMKIFYDEDRGYYLDKCCSCHEVSSFEAKTMDILDQLGITYIREKSFDGLVGDSGRGLRFDFVLSKSADKDGNPIIDLAIELQGPHHYKKGYYDEFGTYVAEDNSIASDRFNRQIKYDERKRQYCEQNGISLECIKYTASNDQERLEKAIRKILKDHGYKYFVENEK
;
A
#
# COMPACT_ATOMS: atom_id res chain seq x y z
N HIS A 1 -28.33 -11.45 -3.52
CA HIS A 1 -29.18 -10.29 -3.25
C HIS A 1 -30.59 -10.61 -3.77
N LEU A 2 -31.57 -10.65 -2.86
CA LEU A 2 -32.99 -10.70 -3.20
C LEU A 2 -33.48 -9.26 -3.32
N SER A 3 -33.81 -8.78 -4.50
CA SER A 3 -34.55 -7.53 -4.68
C SER A 3 -36.04 -7.85 -4.87
N LEU A 4 -36.89 -7.23 -4.08
CA LEU A 4 -38.34 -7.27 -4.28
C LEU A 4 -38.72 -6.21 -5.30
N ASP A 5 -39.58 -6.54 -6.23
CA ASP A 5 -40.17 -5.57 -7.13
C ASP A 5 -41.05 -4.60 -6.33
N LYS A 6 -41.14 -3.35 -6.79
CA LYS A 6 -41.85 -2.26 -6.13
C LYS A 6 -43.36 -2.43 -6.08
N SER A 7 -43.92 -3.46 -6.69
CA SER A 7 -45.38 -3.74 -6.72
C SER A 7 -45.88 -4.59 -5.53
N GLY A 8 -44.97 -5.08 -4.67
CA GLY A 8 -45.30 -5.88 -3.49
C GLY A 8 -45.78 -7.30 -3.79
N TYR A 9 -45.87 -7.73 -5.06
CA TYR A 9 -46.30 -9.03 -5.51
C TYR A 9 -45.32 -9.75 -6.43
N GLY A 10 -44.07 -9.33 -6.47
CA GLY A 10 -43.07 -9.88 -7.36
C GLY A 10 -42.46 -11.20 -6.86
N LYS A 11 -42.20 -12.13 -7.79
CA LYS A 11 -41.34 -13.27 -7.53
C LYS A 11 -39.93 -12.77 -7.24
N PRO A 12 -39.18 -13.36 -6.31
CA PRO A 12 -37.80 -12.96 -6.06
C PRO A 12 -36.98 -13.10 -7.35
N ILE A 13 -36.40 -12.00 -7.81
CA ILE A 13 -35.44 -11.99 -8.93
C ILE A 13 -34.11 -12.47 -8.39
N ILE A 14 -33.77 -13.73 -8.70
CA ILE A 14 -32.44 -14.24 -8.42
C ILE A 14 -31.49 -13.69 -9.49
N THR A 15 -30.76 -12.64 -9.17
CA THR A 15 -29.67 -12.18 -10.02
C THR A 15 -28.48 -13.11 -9.80
N ILE A 16 -28.23 -13.99 -10.77
CA ILE A 16 -27.01 -14.81 -10.77
C ILE A 16 -25.85 -13.88 -11.08
N ALA A 17 -25.04 -13.61 -10.08
CA ALA A 17 -23.81 -12.84 -10.28
C ALA A 17 -22.90 -13.61 -11.24
N LYS A 18 -22.59 -13.02 -12.39
CA LYS A 18 -21.66 -13.61 -13.36
C LYS A 18 -20.24 -13.49 -12.83
N LYS A 19 -19.46 -14.55 -13.01
CA LYS A 19 -18.01 -14.53 -12.82
C LYS A 19 -17.34 -14.12 -14.14
N TYR A 20 -16.33 -13.30 -14.03
CA TYR A 20 -15.47 -12.86 -15.12
C TYR A 20 -14.03 -13.18 -14.79
N ALA A 21 -13.34 -13.85 -15.69
CA ALA A 21 -11.88 -14.00 -15.62
C ALA A 21 -11.25 -12.63 -15.94
N CYS A 22 -10.68 -11.99 -14.95
CA CYS A 22 -10.13 -10.63 -15.04
C CYS A 22 -8.64 -10.64 -14.77
N VAL A 23 -7.90 -9.80 -15.49
CA VAL A 23 -6.47 -9.55 -15.26
C VAL A 23 -6.31 -8.25 -14.49
N CYS A 24 -5.56 -8.26 -13.39
CA CYS A 24 -5.23 -7.06 -12.65
C CYS A 24 -4.21 -6.21 -13.42
N GLN A 25 -4.50 -4.93 -13.67
CA GLN A 25 -3.59 -4.04 -14.40
C GLN A 25 -2.31 -3.69 -13.63
N ILE A 26 -2.32 -3.82 -12.31
CA ILE A 26 -1.15 -3.49 -11.48
C ILE A 26 -0.17 -4.66 -11.40
N CYS A 27 -0.66 -5.88 -11.13
CA CYS A 27 0.22 -7.03 -10.85
C CYS A 27 0.11 -8.18 -11.86
N GLY A 28 -0.77 -8.06 -12.88
CA GLY A 28 -0.99 -9.10 -13.88
C GLY A 28 -1.70 -10.36 -13.36
N LYS A 29 -2.12 -10.42 -12.10
CA LYS A 29 -2.78 -11.59 -11.52
C LYS A 29 -4.13 -11.81 -12.17
N GLU A 30 -4.39 -13.06 -12.57
CA GLU A 30 -5.68 -13.51 -13.06
C GLU A 30 -6.56 -13.98 -11.90
N GLU A 31 -7.79 -13.48 -11.84
CA GLU A 31 -8.78 -13.87 -10.82
C GLU A 31 -10.19 -13.92 -11.41
N ASP A 32 -10.97 -14.91 -10.98
CA ASP A 32 -12.41 -14.98 -11.26
C ASP A 32 -13.19 -14.05 -10.34
N ILE A 33 -13.70 -12.96 -10.85
CA ILE A 33 -14.38 -11.93 -10.07
C ILE A 33 -15.90 -11.96 -10.31
N LEU A 34 -16.67 -11.91 -9.23
CA LEU A 34 -18.11 -11.70 -9.28
C LEU A 34 -18.44 -10.24 -9.61
N SER A 35 -19.29 -10.01 -10.59
CA SER A 35 -19.67 -8.65 -11.06
C SER A 35 -20.21 -7.72 -9.98
N SER A 36 -20.62 -8.25 -8.82
CA SER A 36 -21.13 -7.45 -7.70
C SER A 36 -20.05 -6.88 -6.78
N ASN A 37 -18.79 -7.32 -6.90
CA ASN A 37 -17.77 -7.07 -5.88
C ASN A 37 -16.72 -6.04 -6.26
N MET A 38 -16.51 -5.79 -7.56
CA MET A 38 -15.46 -4.89 -8.04
C MET A 38 -15.85 -4.24 -9.38
N LYS A 39 -15.22 -3.10 -9.70
CA LYS A 39 -15.34 -2.48 -11.03
C LYS A 39 -14.57 -3.33 -12.04
N ILE A 40 -15.29 -3.99 -12.92
CA ILE A 40 -14.77 -4.79 -14.02
C ILE A 40 -14.88 -3.95 -15.28
N PHE A 41 -13.78 -3.83 -16.02
CA PHE A 41 -13.70 -3.14 -17.30
C PHE A 41 -13.53 -4.17 -18.41
N TYR A 42 -13.85 -3.78 -19.65
CA TYR A 42 -13.66 -4.59 -20.83
C TYR A 42 -12.95 -3.78 -21.91
N ASP A 43 -11.98 -4.40 -22.54
CA ASP A 43 -11.24 -3.88 -23.68
C ASP A 43 -11.16 -4.99 -24.73
N GLU A 44 -11.29 -4.65 -26.02
CA GLU A 44 -11.32 -5.64 -27.10
C GLU A 44 -10.01 -6.42 -27.25
N ASP A 45 -8.88 -5.77 -26.97
CA ASP A 45 -7.55 -6.38 -27.09
C ASP A 45 -7.12 -7.14 -25.84
N ARG A 46 -7.60 -6.72 -24.64
CA ARG A 46 -7.17 -7.22 -23.34
C ARG A 46 -8.21 -8.12 -22.64
N GLY A 47 -9.46 -8.12 -23.11
CA GLY A 47 -10.56 -8.81 -22.46
C GLY A 47 -11.03 -8.11 -21.17
N TYR A 48 -11.52 -8.87 -20.20
CA TYR A 48 -11.94 -8.33 -18.91
C TYR A 48 -10.74 -8.05 -18.01
N TYR A 49 -10.73 -6.88 -17.40
CA TYR A 49 -9.66 -6.50 -16.49
C TYR A 49 -10.17 -5.73 -15.27
N LEU A 50 -9.35 -5.70 -14.23
CA LEU A 50 -9.54 -4.93 -13.01
C LEU A 50 -8.52 -3.80 -12.97
N ASP A 51 -8.96 -2.63 -12.53
CA ASP A 51 -8.03 -1.57 -12.17
C ASP A 51 -7.04 -2.06 -11.09
N LYS A 52 -7.61 -2.73 -10.06
CA LYS A 52 -6.85 -3.38 -8.97
C LYS A 52 -7.50 -4.70 -8.58
N CYS A 53 -6.74 -5.76 -8.38
CA CYS A 53 -7.24 -7.00 -7.76
C CYS A 53 -7.40 -6.85 -6.24
N CYS A 54 -7.99 -7.86 -5.56
CA CYS A 54 -8.16 -7.83 -4.11
C CYS A 54 -6.85 -7.58 -3.35
N SER A 55 -5.74 -8.18 -3.80
CA SER A 55 -4.43 -7.98 -3.19
C SER A 55 -3.87 -6.56 -3.42
N CYS A 56 -4.19 -5.94 -4.57
CA CYS A 56 -3.75 -4.59 -4.92
C CYS A 56 -4.70 -3.50 -4.42
N HIS A 57 -5.95 -3.84 -4.04
CA HIS A 57 -6.88 -2.88 -3.42
C HIS A 57 -6.36 -2.33 -2.09
N GLU A 58 -5.54 -3.12 -1.41
CA GLU A 58 -4.85 -2.70 -0.19
C GLU A 58 -3.60 -1.86 -0.48
N VAL A 59 -3.23 -1.71 -1.77
CA VAL A 59 -2.04 -0.96 -2.19
C VAL A 59 -2.46 0.44 -2.62
N SER A 60 -1.97 1.46 -1.94
CA SER A 60 -2.15 2.85 -2.36
C SER A 60 -1.40 3.11 -3.68
N SER A 61 -1.84 4.13 -4.44
CA SER A 61 -1.11 4.54 -5.66
C SER A 61 0.34 4.94 -5.37
N PHE A 62 0.62 5.39 -4.16
CA PHE A 62 1.95 5.78 -3.72
C PHE A 62 2.85 4.56 -3.48
N GLU A 63 2.30 3.51 -2.85
CA GLU A 63 3.00 2.23 -2.70
C GLU A 63 3.24 1.56 -4.06
N ALA A 64 2.24 1.53 -4.96
CA ALA A 64 2.38 0.95 -6.28
C ALA A 64 3.54 1.59 -7.06
N LYS A 65 3.61 2.93 -7.10
CA LYS A 65 4.73 3.64 -7.72
C LYS A 65 6.08 3.35 -7.05
N THR A 66 6.09 3.18 -5.73
CA THR A 66 7.31 2.81 -4.99
C THR A 66 7.78 1.42 -5.38
N MET A 67 6.86 0.47 -5.51
CA MET A 67 7.16 -0.89 -5.99
C MET A 67 7.78 -0.85 -7.39
N ASP A 68 7.13 -0.16 -8.33
CA ASP A 68 7.62 -0.03 -9.72
C ASP A 68 9.05 0.53 -9.76
N ILE A 69 9.35 1.54 -8.93
CA ILE A 69 10.69 2.13 -8.85
C ILE A 69 11.70 1.13 -8.27
N LEU A 70 11.37 0.46 -7.17
CA LEU A 70 12.26 -0.53 -6.54
C LEU A 70 12.54 -1.70 -7.49
N ASP A 71 11.51 -2.18 -8.20
CA ASP A 71 11.63 -3.26 -9.19
C ASP A 71 12.52 -2.85 -10.37
N GLN A 72 12.33 -1.65 -10.93
CA GLN A 72 13.18 -1.10 -11.99
C GLN A 72 14.65 -0.95 -11.54
N LEU A 73 14.88 -0.63 -10.27
CA LEU A 73 16.21 -0.53 -9.69
C LEU A 73 16.82 -1.90 -9.33
N GLY A 74 16.08 -3.00 -9.48
CA GLY A 74 16.51 -4.34 -9.12
C GLY A 74 16.68 -4.53 -7.61
N ILE A 75 15.93 -3.80 -6.80
CA ILE A 75 15.99 -3.85 -5.34
C ILE A 75 14.99 -4.86 -4.81
N THR A 76 15.47 -5.84 -4.06
CA THR A 76 14.61 -6.79 -3.34
C THR A 76 14.07 -6.15 -2.07
N TYR A 77 12.77 -6.27 -1.82
CA TYR A 77 12.08 -5.74 -0.66
C TYR A 77 11.00 -6.70 -0.15
N ILE A 78 10.57 -6.51 1.08
CA ILE A 78 9.39 -7.18 1.66
C ILE A 78 8.39 -6.09 2.02
N ARG A 79 7.12 -6.26 1.59
CA ARG A 79 6.03 -5.34 1.90
C ARG A 79 5.30 -5.74 3.17
N GLU A 80 4.67 -4.74 3.80
CA GLU A 80 3.74 -4.94 4.91
C GLU A 80 4.34 -5.84 6.02
N LYS A 81 5.65 -5.67 6.27
CA LYS A 81 6.38 -6.49 7.24
C LYS A 81 6.03 -6.07 8.65
N SER A 82 5.53 -7.02 9.44
CA SER A 82 5.43 -6.90 10.90
C SER A 82 6.59 -7.62 11.58
N PHE A 83 6.90 -7.19 12.78
CA PHE A 83 7.92 -7.81 13.62
C PHE A 83 7.33 -8.19 14.98
N ASP A 84 7.88 -9.22 15.59
CA ASP A 84 7.45 -9.67 16.91
C ASP A 84 7.67 -8.58 17.95
N GLY A 85 6.68 -8.40 18.82
CA GLY A 85 6.72 -7.37 19.86
C GLY A 85 6.34 -5.97 19.39
N LEU A 86 6.30 -5.68 18.08
CA LEU A 86 5.87 -4.38 17.55
C LEU A 86 4.34 -4.38 17.34
N VAL A 87 3.58 -3.98 18.36
CA VAL A 87 2.11 -4.03 18.35
C VAL A 87 1.46 -2.68 18.61
N GLY A 88 0.28 -2.48 18.03
CA GLY A 88 -0.60 -1.36 18.34
C GLY A 88 -1.40 -1.56 19.63
N ASP A 89 -2.25 -0.59 19.97
CA ASP A 89 -3.08 -0.62 21.18
C ASP A 89 -4.10 -1.76 21.20
N SER A 90 -4.49 -2.26 20.04
CA SER A 90 -5.39 -3.42 19.89
C SER A 90 -4.68 -4.78 19.95
N GLY A 91 -3.37 -4.80 20.18
CA GLY A 91 -2.55 -6.01 20.11
C GLY A 91 -2.23 -6.49 18.70
N ARG A 92 -2.71 -5.81 17.65
CA ARG A 92 -2.35 -6.14 16.26
C ARG A 92 -0.94 -5.65 15.96
N GLY A 93 -0.17 -6.44 15.20
CA GLY A 93 1.15 -6.04 14.72
C GLY A 93 1.09 -4.75 13.89
N LEU A 94 2.01 -3.84 14.16
CA LEU A 94 2.27 -2.68 13.30
C LEU A 94 3.15 -3.15 12.14
N ARG A 95 2.87 -2.66 10.94
CA ARG A 95 3.55 -3.07 9.71
C ARG A 95 4.33 -1.91 9.12
N PHE A 96 5.48 -2.22 8.55
CA PHE A 96 6.24 -1.28 7.73
C PHE A 96 5.85 -1.47 6.27
N ASP A 97 5.71 -0.37 5.52
CA ASP A 97 5.31 -0.43 4.11
C ASP A 97 6.32 -1.22 3.28
N PHE A 98 7.61 -0.94 3.46
CA PHE A 98 8.72 -1.66 2.81
C PHE A 98 9.86 -1.88 3.79
N VAL A 99 10.45 -3.08 3.76
CA VAL A 99 11.71 -3.34 4.43
C VAL A 99 12.70 -3.99 3.46
N LEU A 100 13.96 -3.62 3.58
CA LEU A 100 15.04 -4.03 2.70
C LEU A 100 16.17 -4.69 3.49
N SER A 101 16.95 -5.49 2.81
CA SER A 101 18.10 -6.19 3.36
C SER A 101 19.24 -6.24 2.37
N LYS A 102 20.46 -6.01 2.85
CA LYS A 102 21.70 -6.20 2.08
C LYS A 102 22.34 -7.56 2.32
N SER A 103 21.86 -8.31 3.29
CA SER A 103 22.47 -9.58 3.72
C SER A 103 21.40 -10.56 4.23
N ALA A 104 21.78 -11.80 4.31
CA ALA A 104 20.98 -12.87 4.89
C ALA A 104 21.72 -13.54 6.06
N ASP A 105 20.97 -14.16 6.95
CA ASP A 105 21.50 -14.99 7.99
C ASP A 105 22.03 -16.35 7.42
N LYS A 106 22.55 -17.20 8.29
CA LYS A 106 23.06 -18.55 7.92
C LYS A 106 21.99 -19.47 7.34
N ASP A 107 20.73 -19.21 7.59
CA ASP A 107 19.59 -19.98 7.12
C ASP A 107 18.97 -19.37 5.84
N GLY A 108 19.55 -18.27 5.35
CA GLY A 108 19.11 -17.57 4.13
C GLY A 108 18.00 -16.56 4.35
N ASN A 109 17.60 -16.28 5.60
CA ASN A 109 16.59 -15.26 5.87
C ASN A 109 17.19 -13.85 5.77
N PRO A 110 16.48 -12.87 5.19
CA PRO A 110 16.97 -11.52 5.07
C PRO A 110 17.16 -10.84 6.44
N ILE A 111 18.34 -10.29 6.67
CA ILE A 111 18.63 -9.43 7.84
C ILE A 111 18.22 -8.03 7.47
N ILE A 112 17.08 -7.57 8.00
CA ILE A 112 16.51 -6.26 7.68
C ILE A 112 17.39 -5.16 8.28
N ASP A 113 17.83 -4.23 7.44
CA ASP A 113 18.68 -3.10 7.83
C ASP A 113 18.08 -1.73 7.46
N LEU A 114 17.04 -1.70 6.61
CA LEU A 114 16.35 -0.48 6.21
C LEU A 114 14.84 -0.72 6.17
N ALA A 115 14.08 0.19 6.75
CA ALA A 115 12.63 0.31 6.62
C ALA A 115 12.27 1.63 5.94
N ILE A 116 11.32 1.60 5.02
CA ILE A 116 10.79 2.78 4.32
C ILE A 116 9.29 2.87 4.61
N GLU A 117 8.85 4.03 5.11
CA GLU A 117 7.46 4.37 5.37
C GLU A 117 6.98 5.46 4.42
N LEU A 118 5.82 5.26 3.83
CA LEU A 118 5.16 6.21 2.95
C LEU A 118 4.12 7.01 3.74
N GLN A 119 4.47 8.21 4.13
CA GLN A 119 3.65 9.00 5.03
C GLN A 119 2.65 9.89 4.29
N GLY A 120 1.38 9.49 4.29
CA GLY A 120 0.27 10.29 3.80
C GLY A 120 -0.09 11.47 4.70
N PRO A 121 -1.05 12.32 4.29
CA PRO A 121 -1.48 13.51 5.05
C PRO A 121 -1.88 13.21 6.51
N HIS A 122 -2.43 12.03 6.80
CA HIS A 122 -2.87 11.62 8.13
C HIS A 122 -1.73 11.48 9.17
N HIS A 123 -0.46 11.41 8.72
CA HIS A 123 0.70 11.47 9.63
C HIS A 123 1.01 12.91 10.12
N TYR A 124 0.48 13.94 9.44
CA TYR A 124 0.85 15.33 9.69
C TYR A 124 -0.33 16.24 10.01
N LYS A 125 -1.55 15.80 9.69
CA LYS A 125 -2.76 16.61 9.83
C LYS A 125 -3.89 15.77 10.42
N LYS A 126 -4.73 16.42 11.23
CA LYS A 126 -5.99 15.83 11.65
C LYS A 126 -6.97 15.86 10.49
N GLY A 127 -7.71 14.76 10.28
CA GLY A 127 -8.68 14.67 9.20
C GLY A 127 -9.06 13.24 8.86
N TYR A 128 -9.67 13.06 7.70
CA TYR A 128 -10.11 11.77 7.17
C TYR A 128 -10.01 11.76 5.64
N TYR A 129 -10.10 10.58 5.04
CA TYR A 129 -10.28 10.45 3.60
C TYR A 129 -11.77 10.35 3.31
N ASP A 130 -12.27 11.17 2.37
CA ASP A 130 -13.65 11.12 1.89
C ASP A 130 -13.90 9.89 0.99
N GLU A 131 -15.14 9.77 0.49
CA GLU A 131 -15.55 8.67 -0.40
C GLU A 131 -14.81 8.66 -1.76
N PHE A 132 -14.18 9.78 -2.13
CA PHE A 132 -13.38 9.93 -3.35
C PHE A 132 -11.88 9.72 -3.09
N GLY A 133 -11.49 9.40 -1.85
CA GLY A 133 -10.09 9.24 -1.45
C GLY A 133 -9.31 10.55 -1.28
N THR A 134 -10.02 11.69 -1.19
CA THR A 134 -9.41 13.00 -0.92
C THR A 134 -9.27 13.21 0.59
N TYR A 135 -8.10 13.69 1.03
CA TYR A 135 -7.90 13.98 2.44
C TYR A 135 -8.52 15.32 2.84
N VAL A 136 -9.53 15.25 3.69
CA VAL A 136 -10.24 16.40 4.24
C VAL A 136 -9.69 16.69 5.64
N ALA A 137 -9.11 17.88 5.83
CA ALA A 137 -8.63 18.31 7.13
C ALA A 137 -9.83 18.62 8.04
N GLU A 138 -9.84 18.07 9.24
CA GLU A 138 -10.92 18.28 10.22
C GLU A 138 -10.33 18.27 11.63
N ASP A 139 -10.83 19.13 12.50
CA ASP A 139 -10.42 19.19 13.90
C ASP A 139 -11.61 18.90 14.83
N ASN A 140 -12.01 17.62 14.87
CA ASN A 140 -12.97 17.12 15.85
C ASN A 140 -12.28 16.07 16.76
N SER A 141 -13.01 15.61 17.77
CA SER A 141 -12.47 14.64 18.74
C SER A 141 -12.00 13.33 18.08
N ILE A 142 -12.78 12.80 17.13
CA ILE A 142 -12.47 11.55 16.42
C ILE A 142 -11.21 11.69 15.56
N ALA A 143 -11.10 12.79 14.82
CA ALA A 143 -9.91 13.09 14.00
C ALA A 143 -8.68 13.30 14.89
N SER A 144 -8.84 13.95 16.04
CA SER A 144 -7.78 14.13 17.03
C SER A 144 -7.30 12.79 17.61
N ASP A 145 -8.21 11.90 17.99
CA ASP A 145 -7.87 10.59 18.54
C ASP A 145 -7.14 9.71 17.49
N ARG A 146 -7.60 9.74 16.24
CA ARG A 146 -6.94 9.03 15.13
C ARG A 146 -5.52 9.55 14.91
N PHE A 147 -5.36 10.88 14.87
CA PHE A 147 -4.07 11.52 14.68
C PHE A 147 -3.10 11.21 15.84
N ASN A 148 -3.54 11.33 17.09
CA ASN A 148 -2.73 11.00 18.25
C ASN A 148 -2.30 9.53 18.27
N ARG A 149 -3.18 8.62 17.88
CA ARG A 149 -2.87 7.20 17.73
C ARG A 149 -1.84 6.96 16.63
N GLN A 150 -1.93 7.67 15.50
CA GLN A 150 -0.93 7.57 14.42
C GLN A 150 0.44 8.00 14.90
N ILE A 151 0.55 9.16 15.56
CA ILE A 151 1.81 9.65 16.14
C ILE A 151 2.41 8.62 17.11
N LYS A 152 1.58 8.03 17.97
CA LYS A 152 2.01 6.99 18.90
C LYS A 152 2.56 5.75 18.20
N TYR A 153 1.93 5.34 17.11
CA TYR A 153 2.37 4.18 16.33
C TYR A 153 3.66 4.48 15.55
N ASP A 154 3.78 5.67 14.97
CA ASP A 154 5.01 6.11 14.31
C ASP A 154 6.19 6.14 15.31
N GLU A 155 5.95 6.61 16.54
CA GLU A 155 6.96 6.60 17.59
C GLU A 155 7.37 5.18 18.01
N ARG A 156 6.40 4.25 18.14
CA ARG A 156 6.72 2.84 18.44
C ARG A 156 7.57 2.20 17.33
N LYS A 157 7.24 2.48 16.06
CA LYS A 157 8.03 2.00 14.93
C LYS A 157 9.46 2.55 14.97
N ARG A 158 9.62 3.85 15.27
CA ARG A 158 10.94 4.48 15.40
C ARG A 158 11.77 3.84 16.49
N GLN A 159 11.21 3.71 17.69
CA GLN A 159 11.90 3.07 18.84
C GLN A 159 12.27 1.61 18.53
N TYR A 160 11.39 0.87 17.87
CA TYR A 160 11.68 -0.49 17.45
C TYR A 160 12.88 -0.54 16.48
N CYS A 161 12.91 0.33 15.49
CA CYS A 161 14.01 0.42 14.54
C CYS A 161 15.34 0.76 15.25
N GLU A 162 15.34 1.76 16.13
CA GLU A 162 16.51 2.14 16.91
C GLU A 162 17.05 0.98 17.77
N GLN A 163 16.18 0.24 18.45
CA GLN A 163 16.54 -0.89 19.30
C GLN A 163 17.10 -2.09 18.51
N ASN A 164 16.70 -2.24 17.26
CA ASN A 164 17.07 -3.38 16.40
C ASN A 164 18.09 -3.03 15.32
N GLY A 165 18.65 -1.81 15.34
CA GLY A 165 19.65 -1.38 14.35
C GLY A 165 19.11 -1.27 12.93
N ILE A 166 17.81 -1.04 12.77
CA ILE A 166 17.15 -0.84 11.49
C ILE A 166 17.08 0.67 11.22
N SER A 167 17.56 1.12 10.07
CA SER A 167 17.38 2.50 9.65
C SER A 167 15.92 2.73 9.23
N LEU A 168 15.29 3.80 9.68
CA LEU A 168 13.92 4.16 9.31
C LEU A 168 13.91 5.43 8.46
N GLU A 169 13.45 5.31 7.22
CA GLU A 169 13.27 6.42 6.30
C GLU A 169 11.78 6.67 6.02
N CYS A 170 11.37 7.93 6.07
CA CYS A 170 9.99 8.34 5.86
C CYS A 170 9.88 9.22 4.61
N ILE A 171 9.12 8.78 3.62
CA ILE A 171 8.85 9.54 2.41
C ILE A 171 7.48 10.20 2.52
N LYS A 172 7.46 11.54 2.59
CA LYS A 172 6.22 12.30 2.66
C LYS A 172 5.49 12.32 1.33
N TYR A 173 4.20 11.99 1.37
CA TYR A 173 3.31 12.23 0.26
C TYR A 173 3.16 13.74 0.01
N THR A 174 3.38 14.15 -1.24
CA THR A 174 3.07 15.51 -1.69
C THR A 174 1.99 15.44 -2.77
N ALA A 175 1.05 16.38 -2.76
CA ALA A 175 -0.10 16.40 -3.66
C ALA A 175 0.24 16.39 -5.17
N SER A 176 1.47 16.73 -5.53
CA SER A 176 1.97 16.70 -6.91
C SER A 176 2.32 15.29 -7.41
N ASN A 177 2.33 14.27 -6.55
CA ASN A 177 2.62 12.85 -6.91
C ASN A 177 3.59 12.67 -8.08
N ASP A 178 4.61 13.52 -8.12
CA ASP A 178 5.60 13.52 -9.17
C ASP A 178 6.45 12.25 -9.01
N GLN A 179 6.33 11.35 -9.98
CA GLN A 179 7.05 10.09 -10.00
C GLN A 179 8.56 10.33 -9.97
N GLU A 180 9.03 11.35 -10.68
CA GLU A 180 10.44 11.74 -10.71
C GLU A 180 10.95 12.13 -9.31
N ARG A 181 10.14 12.87 -8.56
CA ARG A 181 10.48 13.27 -7.19
C ARG A 181 10.51 12.08 -6.24
N LEU A 182 9.57 11.15 -6.37
CA LEU A 182 9.55 9.92 -5.59
C LEU A 182 10.77 9.05 -5.91
N GLU A 183 11.08 8.86 -7.19
CA GLU A 183 12.24 8.11 -7.63
C GLU A 183 13.55 8.73 -7.12
N LYS A 184 13.68 10.05 -7.21
CA LYS A 184 14.84 10.77 -6.67
C LYS A 184 15.00 10.57 -5.16
N ALA A 185 13.88 10.57 -4.42
CA ALA A 185 13.93 10.32 -2.97
C ALA A 185 14.35 8.88 -2.67
N ILE A 186 13.80 7.89 -3.38
CA ILE A 186 14.16 6.48 -3.21
C ILE A 186 15.64 6.25 -3.57
N ARG A 187 16.10 6.75 -4.71
CA ARG A 187 17.52 6.65 -5.13
C ARG A 187 18.45 7.25 -4.09
N LYS A 188 18.07 8.40 -3.52
CA LYS A 188 18.86 9.04 -2.46
C LYS A 188 18.94 8.15 -1.22
N ILE A 189 17.81 7.63 -0.73
CA ILE A 189 17.75 6.71 0.41
C ILE A 189 18.64 5.50 0.15
N LEU A 190 18.47 4.83 -0.98
CA LEU A 190 19.26 3.65 -1.33
C LEU A 190 20.76 3.94 -1.34
N LYS A 191 21.16 5.08 -1.92
CA LYS A 191 22.56 5.53 -1.96
C LYS A 191 23.10 5.80 -0.56
N ASP A 192 22.37 6.56 0.25
CA ASP A 192 22.79 6.96 1.60
C ASP A 192 22.95 5.73 2.52
N HIS A 193 22.18 4.67 2.28
CA HIS A 193 22.28 3.41 2.99
C HIS A 193 23.14 2.34 2.28
N GLY A 194 23.87 2.71 1.22
CA GLY A 194 24.84 1.84 0.56
C GLY A 194 24.24 0.67 -0.23
N TYR A 195 23.01 0.79 -0.68
CA TYR A 195 22.39 -0.16 -1.61
C TYR A 195 22.93 0.03 -3.02
N LYS A 196 23.29 -1.09 -3.67
CA LYS A 196 23.68 -1.10 -5.08
C LYS A 196 22.42 -1.33 -5.91
N TYR A 197 22.21 -0.53 -6.95
CA TYR A 197 21.07 -0.64 -7.86
C TYR A 197 21.51 -0.39 -9.30
N PHE A 198 20.72 -0.87 -10.24
CA PHE A 198 20.96 -0.63 -11.66
C PHE A 198 20.75 0.85 -11.97
N VAL A 199 21.77 1.46 -12.55
CA VAL A 199 21.66 2.78 -13.17
C VAL A 199 21.57 2.52 -14.67
N GLU A 200 20.41 2.74 -15.29
CA GLU A 200 20.39 2.85 -16.74
C GLU A 200 21.26 4.05 -17.10
N ASN A 201 22.36 3.78 -17.79
CA ASN A 201 23.21 4.85 -18.31
C ASN A 201 22.34 5.69 -19.24
N GLU A 202 22.07 6.94 -18.87
CA GLU A 202 21.54 7.96 -19.74
C GLU A 202 22.44 8.01 -20.99
N LYS A 203 21.86 7.61 -22.12
CA LYS A 203 22.50 7.76 -23.44
C LYS A 203 22.21 9.14 -23.99
#